data_795a945956dd65264cb94f44553a1d7d
#
_entry.id   795a945956dd65264cb94f44553a1d7d
#
_cell.length_a   1.000
_cell.length_b   1.000
_cell.length_c   1.000
_cell.angle_alpha   90.00
_cell.angle_beta   90.00
_cell.angle_gamma   90.00
#
_symmetry.space_group_name_H-M   'P 1'
#
loop_
_entity.id
_entity.type
_entity.pdbx_description
1 polymer ?
#
loop_
_entity_poly.entity_id
_entity_poly.type
_entity_poly.pdbx_seq_one_letter_code
_entity_poly.pdbx_strand_id
1 'polypeptide(L)'
;ADYGMAGLIWSSPRWSAEELEAKIGARGFLGAKSYLSLADPAIGVDDISIFDFYPRHQLEALDRRGAILMLHIPRNQRLRDSRNLAELLEIERRYPRLQVIVAHVGRAYCPEDIGDAFDVLAETRHMTFDISANTSAQNFEKLIRAVGPKRILFGTDLPITRMRMRRICENGTYVNLVPKGLYGDVSGDRNMREVENEEAERLTFFLYEEIDAFRR
;
A
#
# COMPACT_ATOMS: atom_id res chain seq x y z
N ALA A 1 -6.97 -2.32 -29.67
CA ALA A 1 -6.88 -0.89 -29.37
C ALA A 1 -5.82 -0.74 -28.25
N ASP A 2 -4.83 0.07 -28.49
CA ASP A 2 -3.84 0.44 -27.46
C ASP A 2 -4.51 1.51 -26.56
N TYR A 3 -4.85 1.10 -25.34
CA TYR A 3 -5.48 2.00 -24.36
C TYR A 3 -4.46 2.82 -23.58
N GLY A 4 -3.16 2.77 -23.96
CA GLY A 4 -2.10 3.49 -23.27
C GLY A 4 -1.88 3.05 -21.82
N MET A 5 -2.29 1.82 -21.47
CA MET A 5 -2.12 1.29 -20.12
C MET A 5 -0.74 0.72 -19.93
N ALA A 6 -0.11 1.05 -18.79
CA ALA A 6 1.13 0.46 -18.34
C ALA A 6 0.85 -0.57 -17.23
N GLY A 7 1.63 -1.64 -17.18
CA GLY A 7 1.47 -2.72 -16.21
C GLY A 7 2.69 -2.93 -15.34
N LEU A 8 2.46 -3.44 -14.14
CA LEU A 8 3.46 -4.05 -13.27
C LEU A 8 3.24 -5.56 -13.26
N ILE A 9 4.33 -6.33 -13.29
CA ILE A 9 4.21 -7.79 -13.18
C ILE A 9 3.96 -8.17 -11.72
N TRP A 10 3.06 -9.12 -11.51
CA TRP A 10 2.94 -9.79 -10.21
C TRP A 10 4.14 -10.73 -10.04
N SER A 11 5.10 -10.33 -9.18
CA SER A 11 6.37 -11.04 -9.03
C SER A 11 6.36 -12.00 -7.84
N SER A 12 6.98 -13.17 -8.04
CA SER A 12 7.22 -14.14 -6.98
C SER A 12 8.62 -13.92 -6.38
N PRO A 13 8.78 -13.97 -5.04
CA PRO A 13 10.11 -13.90 -4.42
C PRO A 13 11.03 -15.08 -4.77
N ARG A 14 10.46 -16.15 -5.34
CA ARG A 14 11.22 -17.33 -5.76
C ARG A 14 11.92 -17.18 -7.10
N TRP A 15 11.60 -16.13 -7.88
CA TRP A 15 12.25 -15.91 -9.16
C TRP A 15 13.66 -15.38 -8.99
N SER A 16 14.58 -15.84 -9.86
CA SER A 16 15.90 -15.22 -9.93
C SER A 16 15.79 -13.79 -10.49
N ALA A 17 16.90 -13.05 -10.40
CA ALA A 17 16.98 -11.71 -10.99
C ALA A 17 16.79 -11.76 -12.51
N GLU A 18 17.43 -12.72 -13.17
CA GLU A 18 17.36 -12.92 -14.62
C GLU A 18 15.95 -13.32 -15.06
N GLU A 19 15.28 -14.18 -14.30
CA GLU A 19 13.92 -14.59 -14.59
C GLU A 19 12.95 -13.40 -14.46
N LEU A 20 13.09 -12.57 -13.43
CA LEU A 20 12.29 -11.36 -13.26
C LEU A 20 12.53 -10.38 -14.41
N GLU A 21 13.79 -10.10 -14.74
CA GLU A 21 14.16 -9.20 -15.84
C GLU A 21 13.61 -9.67 -17.20
N ALA A 22 13.71 -10.97 -17.48
CA ALA A 22 13.19 -11.57 -18.70
C ALA A 22 11.67 -11.43 -18.80
N LYS A 23 10.95 -11.69 -17.70
CA LYS A 23 9.48 -11.57 -17.66
C LYS A 23 9.00 -10.13 -17.82
N ILE A 24 9.69 -9.16 -17.22
CA ILE A 24 9.40 -7.73 -17.40
C ILE A 24 9.61 -7.33 -18.85
N GLY A 25 10.76 -7.71 -19.43
CA GLY A 25 11.13 -7.34 -20.79
C GLY A 25 10.23 -7.93 -21.86
N ALA A 26 9.84 -9.21 -21.70
CA ALA A 26 9.03 -9.95 -22.69
C ALA A 26 7.64 -9.34 -22.95
N ARG A 27 7.09 -8.58 -22.00
CA ARG A 27 5.74 -8.00 -22.07
C ARG A 27 5.69 -6.49 -21.88
N GLY A 28 6.84 -5.83 -21.80
CA GLY A 28 6.92 -4.37 -21.65
C GLY A 28 6.36 -3.85 -20.32
N PHE A 29 6.45 -4.65 -19.24
CA PHE A 29 6.07 -4.17 -17.91
C PHE A 29 7.03 -3.06 -17.44
N LEU A 30 6.51 -2.09 -16.71
CA LEU A 30 7.31 -0.99 -16.16
C LEU A 30 8.02 -1.36 -14.86
N GLY A 31 7.66 -2.47 -14.25
CA GLY A 31 8.22 -2.89 -12.96
C GLY A 31 7.46 -4.05 -12.34
N ALA A 32 7.48 -4.15 -11.03
CA ALA A 32 6.93 -5.28 -10.30
C ALA A 32 6.04 -4.87 -9.13
N LYS A 33 5.07 -5.75 -8.82
CA LYS A 33 4.30 -5.77 -7.58
C LYS A 33 4.41 -7.17 -6.99
N SER A 34 4.81 -7.28 -5.71
CA SER A 34 4.72 -8.50 -4.92
C SER A 34 3.83 -8.28 -3.70
N TYR A 35 3.55 -9.31 -2.97
CA TYR A 35 2.69 -9.21 -1.82
C TYR A 35 3.20 -10.09 -0.67
N LEU A 36 2.94 -9.65 0.56
CA LEU A 36 3.39 -10.36 1.77
C LEU A 36 2.90 -11.83 1.84
N SER A 37 1.76 -12.14 1.22
CA SER A 37 1.23 -13.51 1.15
C SER A 37 2.07 -14.46 0.27
N LEU A 38 3.06 -13.95 -0.46
CA LEU A 38 4.01 -14.74 -1.24
C LEU A 38 5.30 -15.05 -0.47
N ALA A 39 5.49 -14.48 0.71
CA ALA A 39 6.57 -14.86 1.64
C ALA A 39 6.36 -16.29 2.15
N ASP A 40 7.36 -16.83 2.82
CA ASP A 40 7.25 -18.15 3.45
C ASP A 40 6.09 -18.14 4.47
N PRO A 41 5.09 -19.02 4.34
CA PRO A 41 3.95 -19.08 5.25
C PRO A 41 4.32 -19.45 6.70
N ALA A 42 5.53 -19.96 6.94
CA ALA A 42 6.05 -20.21 8.29
C ALA A 42 6.44 -18.92 9.02
N ILE A 43 6.61 -17.79 8.32
CA ILE A 43 6.94 -16.50 8.93
C ILE A 43 5.67 -15.88 9.49
N GLY A 44 5.67 -15.58 10.80
CA GLY A 44 4.56 -14.88 11.45
C GLY A 44 4.40 -13.45 10.91
N VAL A 45 3.15 -12.94 10.90
CA VAL A 45 2.84 -11.62 10.36
C VAL A 45 3.63 -10.47 11.04
N ASP A 46 4.00 -10.65 12.31
CA ASP A 46 4.79 -9.67 13.07
C ASP A 46 6.31 -9.84 12.89
N ASP A 47 6.74 -10.89 12.21
CA ASP A 47 8.16 -11.16 11.92
C ASP A 47 8.52 -10.92 10.45
N ILE A 48 7.52 -10.82 9.59
CA ILE A 48 7.70 -10.67 8.15
C ILE A 48 8.45 -9.38 7.80
N SER A 49 9.42 -9.52 6.88
CA SER A 49 10.22 -8.45 6.30
C SER A 49 9.75 -8.10 4.89
N ILE A 50 9.98 -6.88 4.43
CA ILE A 50 9.82 -6.52 3.02
C ILE A 50 10.70 -7.44 2.15
N PHE A 51 11.87 -7.81 2.63
CA PHE A 51 12.81 -8.65 1.88
C PHE A 51 12.41 -10.13 1.76
N ASP A 52 11.38 -10.58 2.51
CA ASP A 52 10.84 -11.93 2.39
C ASP A 52 9.97 -12.10 1.13
N PHE A 53 9.41 -11.00 0.61
CA PHE A 53 8.63 -11.01 -0.63
C PHE A 53 9.19 -10.09 -1.73
N TYR A 54 10.19 -9.28 -1.41
CA TYR A 54 11.06 -8.54 -2.33
C TYR A 54 12.53 -8.83 -2.01
N PRO A 55 13.06 -10.02 -2.39
CA PRO A 55 14.45 -10.36 -2.14
C PRO A 55 15.42 -9.34 -2.75
N ARG A 56 16.54 -9.12 -2.07
CA ARG A 56 17.53 -8.09 -2.46
C ARG A 56 18.02 -8.22 -3.89
N HIS A 57 18.22 -9.44 -4.40
CA HIS A 57 18.62 -9.67 -5.78
C HIS A 57 17.58 -9.18 -6.80
N GLN A 58 16.27 -9.25 -6.47
CA GLN A 58 15.22 -8.69 -7.30
C GLN A 58 15.18 -7.16 -7.23
N LEU A 59 15.37 -6.58 -6.05
CA LEU A 59 15.47 -5.12 -5.89
C LEU A 59 16.66 -4.56 -6.67
N GLU A 60 17.81 -5.24 -6.64
CA GLU A 60 18.99 -4.89 -7.42
C GLU A 60 18.72 -4.93 -8.95
N ALA A 61 17.99 -5.95 -9.40
CA ALA A 61 17.59 -6.07 -10.81
C ALA A 61 16.64 -4.94 -11.23
N LEU A 62 15.65 -4.63 -10.40
CA LEU A 62 14.70 -3.55 -10.64
C LEU A 62 15.39 -2.18 -10.60
N ASP A 63 16.32 -1.96 -9.67
CA ASP A 63 17.10 -0.72 -9.58
C ASP A 63 17.96 -0.49 -10.83
N ARG A 64 18.67 -1.52 -11.31
CA ARG A 64 19.46 -1.43 -12.56
C ARG A 64 18.62 -0.94 -13.74
N ARG A 65 17.36 -1.30 -13.77
CA ARG A 65 16.41 -0.92 -14.84
C ARG A 65 15.75 0.45 -14.60
N GLY A 66 15.87 1.02 -13.42
CA GLY A 66 15.06 2.19 -13.02
C GLY A 66 13.57 1.86 -13.01
N ALA A 67 13.22 0.63 -12.65
CA ALA A 67 11.85 0.11 -12.70
C ALA A 67 10.97 0.64 -11.58
N ILE A 68 9.64 0.49 -11.74
CA ILE A 68 8.66 0.82 -10.70
C ILE A 68 8.52 -0.38 -9.73
N LEU A 69 8.51 -0.09 -8.45
CA LEU A 69 8.19 -1.02 -7.37
C LEU A 69 6.94 -0.55 -6.64
N MET A 70 5.83 -1.27 -6.76
CA MET A 70 4.65 -1.06 -5.92
C MET A 70 4.82 -1.83 -4.62
N LEU A 71 4.99 -1.12 -3.51
CA LEU A 71 5.39 -1.68 -2.23
C LEU A 71 4.29 -1.58 -1.16
N HIS A 72 3.80 -2.74 -0.72
CA HIS A 72 3.04 -2.86 0.53
C HIS A 72 3.96 -3.10 1.70
N ILE A 73 3.80 -2.35 2.79
CA ILE A 73 4.50 -2.67 4.04
C ILE A 73 3.77 -3.79 4.78
N PRO A 74 4.49 -4.79 5.33
CA PRO A 74 3.85 -6.03 5.77
C PRO A 74 3.25 -5.99 7.17
N ARG A 75 3.99 -5.51 8.16
CA ARG A 75 3.75 -5.74 9.59
C ARG A 75 2.50 -5.04 10.12
N ASN A 76 1.86 -5.61 11.15
CA ASN A 76 0.58 -5.14 11.70
C ASN A 76 0.61 -3.73 12.29
N GLN A 77 1.75 -3.29 12.81
CA GLN A 77 1.90 -1.92 13.31
C GLN A 77 2.04 -0.88 12.19
N ARG A 78 2.02 -1.34 10.93
CA ARG A 78 1.95 -0.51 9.74
C ARG A 78 3.12 0.48 9.65
N LEU A 79 2.86 1.75 9.35
CA LEU A 79 3.91 2.74 9.14
C LEU A 79 4.68 3.09 10.43
N ARG A 80 4.04 2.98 11.60
CA ARG A 80 4.72 3.19 12.90
C ARG A 80 5.66 2.05 13.31
N ASP A 81 5.65 0.91 12.61
CA ASP A 81 6.56 -0.20 12.89
C ASP A 81 8.00 0.19 12.53
N SER A 82 8.88 0.15 13.51
CA SER A 82 10.26 0.58 13.34
C SER A 82 11.03 -0.25 12.30
N ARG A 83 10.71 -1.53 12.14
CA ARG A 83 11.34 -2.40 11.15
C ARG A 83 10.83 -2.08 9.75
N ASN A 84 9.50 -1.92 9.57
CA ASN A 84 8.95 -1.45 8.30
C ASN A 84 9.64 -0.15 7.85
N LEU A 85 9.77 0.80 8.76
CA LEU A 85 10.38 2.10 8.48
C LEU A 85 11.87 1.98 8.15
N ALA A 86 12.62 1.20 8.93
CA ALA A 86 14.04 0.97 8.66
C ALA A 86 14.29 0.30 7.31
N GLU A 87 13.45 -0.67 6.93
CA GLU A 87 13.54 -1.36 5.64
C GLU A 87 13.17 -0.44 4.47
N LEU A 88 12.18 0.45 4.62
CA LEU A 88 11.88 1.51 3.64
C LEU A 88 13.10 2.43 3.43
N LEU A 89 13.72 2.89 4.52
CA LEU A 89 14.91 3.73 4.43
C LEU A 89 16.12 3.00 3.83
N GLU A 90 16.26 1.70 4.10
CA GLU A 90 17.28 0.90 3.45
C GLU A 90 17.07 0.83 1.95
N ILE A 91 15.82 0.61 1.50
CA ILE A 91 15.46 0.58 0.07
C ILE A 91 15.76 1.93 -0.57
N GLU A 92 15.34 3.03 0.03
CA GLU A 92 15.62 4.40 -0.46
C GLU A 92 17.10 4.65 -0.69
N ARG A 93 17.95 4.26 0.26
CA ARG A 93 19.40 4.51 0.19
C ARG A 93 20.13 3.58 -0.76
N ARG A 94 19.71 2.30 -0.77
CA ARG A 94 20.46 1.25 -1.47
C ARG A 94 20.10 1.14 -2.95
N TYR A 95 18.87 1.56 -3.30
CA TYR A 95 18.33 1.42 -4.65
C TYR A 95 17.85 2.77 -5.21
N PRO A 96 18.80 3.71 -5.50
CA PRO A 96 18.46 5.11 -5.82
C PRO A 96 17.80 5.30 -7.19
N ARG A 97 17.84 4.32 -8.06
CA ARG A 97 17.19 4.36 -9.38
C ARG A 97 15.80 3.72 -9.38
N LEU A 98 15.50 2.96 -8.33
CA LEU A 98 14.22 2.29 -8.16
C LEU A 98 13.11 3.32 -7.89
N GLN A 99 12.04 3.28 -8.68
CA GLN A 99 10.88 4.15 -8.51
C GLN A 99 9.90 3.49 -7.53
N VAL A 100 10.07 3.74 -6.25
CA VAL A 100 9.23 3.14 -5.21
C VAL A 100 7.93 3.90 -5.04
N ILE A 101 6.80 3.18 -5.12
CA ILE A 101 5.47 3.66 -4.75
C ILE A 101 5.05 2.92 -3.47
N VAL A 102 4.99 3.61 -2.36
CA VAL A 102 4.52 3.06 -1.08
C VAL A 102 2.99 3.11 -1.08
N ALA A 103 2.37 1.92 -1.09
CA ALA A 103 0.92 1.78 -1.24
C ALA A 103 0.16 2.29 0.00
N HIS A 104 -1.01 2.95 -0.24
CA HIS A 104 -2.00 3.33 0.78
C HIS A 104 -1.41 4.16 1.93
N VAL A 105 -0.54 5.14 1.61
CA VAL A 105 0.16 5.94 2.65
C VAL A 105 0.92 5.04 3.64
N GLY A 106 1.51 3.94 3.18
CA GLY A 106 2.14 2.95 4.06
C GLY A 106 1.15 2.33 5.05
N ARG A 107 -0.10 2.12 4.62
CA ARG A 107 -1.19 1.58 5.47
C ARG A 107 -1.51 2.45 6.70
N ALA A 108 -1.21 3.74 6.66
CA ALA A 108 -1.58 4.70 7.70
C ALA A 108 -3.07 5.05 7.55
N TYR A 109 -3.95 4.15 7.98
CA TYR A 109 -5.40 4.31 7.89
C TYR A 109 -5.96 5.13 9.05
N CYS A 110 -5.31 5.09 10.21
CA CYS A 110 -5.65 5.86 11.39
C CYS A 110 -4.49 6.77 11.81
N PRO A 111 -4.76 7.84 12.57
CA PRO A 111 -3.68 8.72 13.08
C PRO A 111 -2.62 7.98 13.89
N GLU A 112 -3.02 6.94 14.61
CA GLU A 112 -2.14 6.12 15.44
C GLU A 112 -1.17 5.24 14.62
N ASP A 113 -1.45 5.02 13.34
CA ASP A 113 -0.60 4.20 12.47
C ASP A 113 0.70 4.90 12.04
N ILE A 114 0.81 6.21 12.27
CA ILE A 114 1.92 7.03 11.78
C ILE A 114 3.14 6.96 12.71
N GLY A 115 2.93 7.10 14.03
CA GLY A 115 4.04 7.32 14.95
C GLY A 115 4.86 8.56 14.54
N ASP A 116 6.18 8.41 14.45
CA ASP A 116 7.16 9.40 13.98
C ASP A 116 7.53 9.24 12.49
N ALA A 117 6.86 8.33 11.79
CA ALA A 117 7.26 7.93 10.45
C ALA A 117 7.31 9.08 9.44
N PHE A 118 6.41 10.04 9.52
CA PHE A 118 6.40 11.15 8.56
C PHE A 118 7.59 12.09 8.75
N ASP A 119 8.07 12.27 9.98
CA ASP A 119 9.29 13.06 10.25
C ASP A 119 10.51 12.36 9.62
N VAL A 120 10.59 11.05 9.75
CA VAL A 120 11.65 10.23 9.14
C VAL A 120 11.54 10.22 7.61
N LEU A 121 10.34 10.05 7.05
CA LEU A 121 10.11 10.01 5.61
C LEU A 121 10.29 11.37 4.93
N ALA A 122 10.24 12.48 5.68
CA ALA A 122 10.57 13.81 5.18
C ALA A 122 12.02 13.90 4.67
N GLU A 123 12.92 13.09 5.21
CA GLU A 123 14.33 13.02 4.78
C GLU A 123 14.54 12.19 3.49
N THR A 124 13.55 11.41 3.06
CA THR A 124 13.61 10.63 1.81
C THR A 124 13.40 11.54 0.60
N ARG A 125 13.86 11.12 -0.59
CA ARG A 125 13.83 11.94 -1.81
C ARG A 125 13.16 11.28 -3.00
N HIS A 126 13.21 9.95 -3.06
CA HIS A 126 12.84 9.19 -4.27
C HIS A 126 11.50 8.45 -4.12
N MET A 127 11.11 8.08 -2.88
CA MET A 127 9.83 7.42 -2.65
C MET A 127 8.65 8.32 -2.97
N THR A 128 7.67 7.75 -3.63
CA THR A 128 6.33 8.31 -3.80
C THR A 128 5.32 7.51 -2.98
N PHE A 129 4.17 8.10 -2.72
CA PHE A 129 3.13 7.50 -1.88
C PHE A 129 1.80 7.59 -2.61
N ASP A 130 1.09 6.49 -2.74
CA ASP A 130 -0.29 6.56 -3.20
C ASP A 130 -1.27 6.69 -2.03
N ILE A 131 -2.40 7.32 -2.29
CA ILE A 131 -3.48 7.54 -1.33
C ILE A 131 -4.62 6.55 -1.51
N SER A 132 -4.47 5.56 -2.38
CA SER A 132 -5.54 4.63 -2.72
C SER A 132 -6.06 3.87 -1.50
N ALA A 133 -7.34 3.56 -1.51
CA ALA A 133 -8.04 2.83 -0.45
C ALA A 133 -7.77 3.40 0.97
N ASN A 134 -7.57 4.70 1.08
CA ASN A 134 -7.38 5.41 2.33
C ASN A 134 -8.32 6.62 2.40
N THR A 135 -8.86 6.93 3.58
CA THR A 135 -9.86 7.99 3.79
C THR A 135 -9.48 8.93 4.93
N SER A 136 -8.22 8.91 5.35
CA SER A 136 -7.74 9.78 6.42
C SER A 136 -7.22 11.11 5.87
N ALA A 137 -8.08 12.11 5.75
CA ALA A 137 -7.69 13.46 5.34
C ALA A 137 -6.53 14.03 6.19
N GLN A 138 -6.55 13.78 7.50
CA GLN A 138 -5.50 14.20 8.41
C GLN A 138 -4.14 13.57 8.04
N ASN A 139 -4.13 12.28 7.69
CA ASN A 139 -2.89 11.61 7.31
C ASN A 139 -2.40 12.07 5.94
N PHE A 140 -3.31 12.39 5.01
CA PHE A 140 -2.94 12.99 3.73
C PHE A 140 -2.27 14.35 3.93
N GLU A 141 -2.88 15.23 4.73
CA GLU A 141 -2.31 16.54 5.02
C GLU A 141 -0.91 16.43 5.64
N LYS A 142 -0.75 15.58 6.66
CA LYS A 142 0.55 15.36 7.32
C LYS A 142 1.59 14.80 6.35
N LEU A 143 1.24 13.82 5.52
CA LEU A 143 2.13 13.27 4.51
C LEU A 143 2.54 14.32 3.49
N ILE A 144 1.59 15.09 2.95
CA ILE A 144 1.87 16.16 1.98
C ILE A 144 2.83 17.21 2.57
N ARG A 145 2.65 17.56 3.84
CA ARG A 145 3.56 18.48 4.53
C ARG A 145 4.97 17.91 4.69
N ALA A 146 5.08 16.61 4.96
CA ALA A 146 6.35 15.92 5.16
C ALA A 146 7.14 15.74 3.87
N VAL A 147 6.51 15.21 2.81
CA VAL A 147 7.20 14.78 1.60
C VAL A 147 6.97 15.70 0.39
N GLY A 148 6.04 16.61 0.48
CA GLY A 148 5.64 17.52 -0.60
C GLY A 148 4.63 16.89 -1.58
N PRO A 149 3.81 17.74 -2.27
CA PRO A 149 2.71 17.28 -3.10
C PRO A 149 3.16 16.52 -4.36
N LYS A 150 4.37 16.75 -4.85
CA LYS A 150 4.91 16.07 -6.06
C LYS A 150 5.20 14.58 -5.84
N ARG A 151 5.21 14.13 -4.60
CA ARG A 151 5.46 12.73 -4.24
C ARG A 151 4.18 11.97 -3.89
N ILE A 152 3.02 12.60 -4.09
CA ILE A 152 1.70 11.99 -3.84
C ILE A 152 1.08 11.58 -5.16
N LEU A 153 0.60 10.34 -5.21
CA LEU A 153 -0.07 9.75 -6.36
C LEU A 153 -1.52 9.44 -5.99
N PHE A 154 -2.45 9.80 -6.85
CA PHE A 154 -3.82 9.30 -6.77
C PHE A 154 -3.85 7.88 -7.35
N GLY A 155 -4.51 6.97 -6.66
CA GLY A 155 -4.77 5.61 -7.11
C GLY A 155 -6.12 5.14 -6.58
N THR A 156 -6.71 4.12 -7.16
CA THR A 156 -8.04 3.66 -6.76
C THR A 156 -8.04 2.34 -5.99
N ASP A 157 -6.98 1.54 -6.12
CA ASP A 157 -6.94 0.17 -5.57
C ASP A 157 -8.19 -0.67 -5.92
N LEU A 158 -8.65 -0.54 -7.17
CA LEU A 158 -9.76 -1.38 -7.64
C LEU A 158 -9.36 -2.87 -7.63
N PRO A 159 -10.27 -3.77 -7.25
CA PRO A 159 -11.72 -3.57 -7.01
C PRO A 159 -12.11 -3.16 -5.59
N ILE A 160 -11.18 -3.02 -4.64
CA ILE A 160 -11.48 -2.77 -3.22
C ILE A 160 -12.35 -1.52 -3.04
N THR A 161 -12.01 -0.43 -3.72
CA THR A 161 -12.74 0.84 -3.60
C THR A 161 -14.13 0.86 -4.27
N ARG A 162 -14.51 -0.25 -4.95
CA ARG A 162 -15.91 -0.47 -5.37
C ARG A 162 -16.80 -1.03 -4.26
N MET A 163 -16.23 -1.41 -3.13
CA MET A 163 -17.04 -1.82 -1.99
C MET A 163 -17.85 -0.63 -1.46
N ARG A 164 -19.11 -0.87 -1.11
CA ARG A 164 -19.92 0.07 -0.33
C ARG A 164 -19.47 -0.05 1.12
N MET A 165 -18.71 0.92 1.57
CA MET A 165 -18.19 0.91 2.93
C MET A 165 -17.75 2.30 3.38
N ARG A 166 -17.64 2.46 4.69
CA ARG A 166 -16.97 3.60 5.33
C ARG A 166 -15.91 3.08 6.27
N ARG A 167 -14.74 3.68 6.24
CA ARG A 167 -13.69 3.38 7.22
C ARG A 167 -13.74 4.35 8.37
N ILE A 168 -13.74 3.80 9.59
CA ILE A 168 -13.63 4.54 10.83
C ILE A 168 -12.41 4.07 11.61
N CYS A 169 -11.97 4.85 12.59
CA CYS A 169 -10.90 4.47 13.52
C CYS A 169 -11.47 4.30 14.91
N GLU A 170 -11.29 3.12 15.48
CA GLU A 170 -11.70 2.78 16.85
C GLU A 170 -10.58 2.06 17.57
N ASN A 171 -10.31 2.43 18.82
CA ASN A 171 -9.31 1.78 19.67
C ASN A 171 -7.92 1.64 18.98
N GLY A 172 -7.51 2.66 18.23
CA GLY A 172 -6.21 2.70 17.55
C GLY A 172 -6.09 1.80 16.31
N THR A 173 -7.22 1.30 15.78
CA THR A 173 -7.23 0.52 14.53
C THR A 173 -8.40 0.93 13.64
N TYR A 174 -8.30 0.61 12.35
CA TYR A 174 -9.40 0.85 11.42
C TYR A 174 -10.45 -0.25 11.47
N VAL A 175 -11.70 0.14 11.21
CA VAL A 175 -12.83 -0.76 10.99
C VAL A 175 -13.56 -0.27 9.74
N ASN A 176 -13.82 -1.19 8.81
CA ASN A 176 -14.64 -0.95 7.63
C ASN A 176 -16.09 -1.30 7.97
N LEU A 177 -16.97 -0.33 7.98
CA LEU A 177 -18.42 -0.52 8.10
C LEU A 177 -18.95 -0.92 6.73
N VAL A 178 -19.68 -2.04 6.65
CA VAL A 178 -20.25 -2.58 5.41
C VAL A 178 -21.73 -2.91 5.59
N PRO A 179 -22.55 -2.87 4.53
CA PRO A 179 -23.95 -3.29 4.61
C PRO A 179 -24.04 -4.77 4.94
N LYS A 180 -24.90 -5.12 5.89
CA LYS A 180 -25.14 -6.50 6.33
C LYS A 180 -25.47 -7.43 5.15
N GLY A 181 -24.82 -8.58 5.12
CA GLY A 181 -25.04 -9.66 4.14
C GLY A 181 -24.54 -9.35 2.73
N LEU A 182 -23.99 -8.14 2.47
CA LEU A 182 -23.56 -7.79 1.10
C LEU A 182 -22.26 -8.48 0.70
N TYR A 183 -21.39 -8.79 1.65
CA TYR A 183 -20.05 -9.35 1.40
C TYR A 183 -19.83 -10.73 2.06
N GLY A 184 -20.91 -11.47 2.27
CA GLY A 184 -20.87 -12.78 2.93
C GLY A 184 -20.61 -12.67 4.43
N ASP A 185 -20.11 -13.74 5.04
CA ASP A 185 -19.77 -13.74 6.46
C ASP A 185 -18.45 -13.02 6.70
N VAL A 186 -18.52 -11.85 7.30
CA VAL A 186 -17.35 -11.01 7.67
C VAL A 186 -16.96 -11.17 9.14
N SER A 187 -17.60 -12.04 9.91
CA SER A 187 -17.38 -12.16 11.37
C SER A 187 -15.94 -12.57 11.73
N GLY A 188 -15.25 -13.24 10.82
CA GLY A 188 -13.84 -13.60 10.97
C GLY A 188 -12.84 -12.47 10.70
N ASP A 189 -13.26 -11.34 10.14
CA ASP A 189 -12.41 -10.19 9.87
C ASP A 189 -12.59 -9.11 10.95
N ARG A 190 -11.64 -9.02 11.87
CA ARG A 190 -11.66 -8.00 12.94
C ARG A 190 -11.70 -6.54 12.44
N ASN A 191 -11.38 -6.31 11.20
CA ASN A 191 -11.38 -4.99 10.58
C ASN A 191 -12.63 -4.74 9.71
N MET A 192 -13.64 -5.62 9.79
CA MET A 192 -14.93 -5.43 9.15
C MET A 192 -16.05 -5.54 10.18
N ARG A 193 -17.08 -4.69 10.00
CA ARG A 193 -18.30 -4.69 10.82
C ARG A 193 -19.50 -4.45 9.93
N GLU A 194 -20.50 -5.30 10.06
CA GLU A 194 -21.77 -5.10 9.39
C GLU A 194 -22.60 -4.04 10.10
N VAL A 195 -23.28 -3.23 9.30
CA VAL A 195 -24.28 -2.23 9.75
C VAL A 195 -25.58 -2.42 8.98
N GLU A 196 -26.68 -1.98 9.58
CA GLU A 196 -28.04 -2.17 9.06
C GLU A 196 -28.79 -0.84 8.95
N ASN A 197 -29.97 -0.90 8.35
CA ASN A 197 -30.94 0.20 8.27
C ASN A 197 -30.34 1.49 7.74
N GLU A 198 -30.64 2.61 8.36
CA GLU A 198 -30.23 3.95 7.94
C GLU A 198 -28.71 4.11 7.81
N GLU A 199 -27.93 3.44 8.66
CA GLU A 199 -26.48 3.49 8.60
C GLU A 199 -25.97 2.78 7.31
N ALA A 200 -26.52 1.62 6.97
CA ALA A 200 -26.18 0.91 5.75
C ALA A 200 -26.59 1.70 4.48
N GLU A 201 -27.70 2.41 4.52
CA GLU A 201 -28.18 3.23 3.39
C GLU A 201 -27.26 4.41 3.11
N ARG A 202 -26.61 4.97 4.13
CA ARG A 202 -25.65 6.08 4.02
C ARG A 202 -24.29 5.67 3.47
N LEU A 203 -23.99 4.35 3.40
CA LEU A 203 -22.73 3.90 2.84
C LEU A 203 -22.71 4.07 1.32
N THR A 204 -21.63 4.62 0.81
CA THR A 204 -21.39 4.78 -0.62
C THR A 204 -20.20 3.94 -1.08
N PHE A 205 -19.79 4.03 -2.35
CA PHE A 205 -18.55 3.39 -2.77
C PHE A 205 -17.35 4.02 -2.07
N PHE A 206 -16.44 3.17 -1.63
CA PHE A 206 -15.27 3.60 -0.88
C PHE A 206 -14.39 4.59 -1.66
N LEU A 207 -14.40 4.50 -2.97
CA LEU A 207 -13.75 5.49 -3.84
C LEU A 207 -14.27 6.92 -3.60
N TYR A 208 -15.56 7.09 -3.33
CA TYR A 208 -16.11 8.43 -3.06
C TYR A 208 -15.70 8.95 -1.68
N GLU A 209 -15.57 8.07 -0.68
CA GLU A 209 -15.05 8.43 0.63
C GLU A 209 -13.56 8.84 0.53
N GLU A 210 -12.77 8.15 -0.33
CA GLU A 210 -11.37 8.49 -0.62
C GLU A 210 -11.26 9.88 -1.28
N ILE A 211 -12.05 10.12 -2.32
CA ILE A 211 -12.08 11.42 -3.04
C ILE A 211 -12.50 12.55 -2.09
N ASP A 212 -13.51 12.32 -1.25
CA ASP A 212 -13.97 13.33 -0.28
C ASP A 212 -12.87 13.65 0.75
N ALA A 213 -12.18 12.62 1.26
CA ALA A 213 -11.08 12.80 2.19
C ALA A 213 -9.92 13.60 1.57
N PHE A 214 -9.62 13.36 0.30
CA PHE A 214 -8.54 14.09 -0.41
C PHE A 214 -8.90 15.56 -0.74
N ARG A 215 -10.18 15.86 -0.83
CA ARG A 215 -10.68 17.24 -1.09
C ARG A 215 -10.70 18.14 0.15
N ARG A 216 -10.68 17.58 1.34
CA ARG A 216 -10.65 18.29 2.63
C ARG A 216 -9.27 18.83 2.94
#